data_2a8937862424516b3b1951ffad2a1f5f
#
_entry.id   2a8937862424516b3b1951ffad2a1f5f
#
_cell.length_a   1.000
_cell.length_b   1.000
_cell.length_c   1.000
_cell.angle_alpha   90.00
_cell.angle_beta   90.00
_cell.angle_gamma   90.00
#
_symmetry.space_group_name_H-M   'P 1'
#
loop_
_entity.id
_entity.type
_entity.pdbx_description
1 polymer ?
#
loop_
_entity_poly.entity_id
_entity_poly.type
_entity_poly.pdbx_seq_one_letter_code
_entity_poly.pdbx_strand_id
1 'polypeptide(L)'
;MAILKVEGLSKFYKDVKALDNVSFEFDQGILSFLGPSGCGKTTLLRSIAGLEVPDTGSISIADKIQTSIERGILVPPYSRAIGFVFQSYALWPHMTVFSNVAFGLKLRKKSEEEIKRKVMSTLDLVGLQGRELRYPSQLSGGQQQRVALARSLALEPRLILLDEPLSNLDAKLREEMRVELKKLIKKVGISALYVTHDQDEAFTISDAVVVMDGGKILQYGTPDEIYNRPLHPFVAAFVGHAALVDGRVVRIEGDNCLVNVPDFNGADLISLAPKVVAAGDTCKVVIRTTEVKLSHDGFPEGTDNVLEGLMTSREYRGGLTDHRVQIGSKELVVTSHKLCPMIRVNGDGGKTFVSIDRSSISVIVTH
;
A
#
# COMPACT_ATOMS: atom_id res chain seq x y z
N MET A 1 12.83 -7.97 -18.30
CA MET A 1 12.93 -9.34 -17.71
C MET A 1 12.51 -9.23 -16.26
N ALA A 2 11.49 -9.99 -15.88
CA ALA A 2 10.96 -9.89 -14.52
C ALA A 2 11.99 -10.35 -13.47
N ILE A 3 12.22 -9.51 -12.43
CA ILE A 3 13.05 -9.91 -11.30
C ILE A 3 12.34 -10.95 -10.43
N LEU A 4 11.03 -10.94 -10.42
CA LEU A 4 10.17 -11.88 -9.70
C LEU A 4 8.95 -12.24 -10.53
N LYS A 5 8.67 -13.55 -10.62
CA LYS A 5 7.45 -14.10 -11.20
C LYS A 5 6.83 -15.08 -10.22
N VAL A 6 5.54 -14.90 -9.92
CA VAL A 6 4.72 -15.76 -9.07
C VAL A 6 3.53 -16.24 -9.88
N GLU A 7 3.29 -17.56 -9.92
CA GLU A 7 2.24 -18.17 -10.73
C GLU A 7 1.43 -19.17 -9.92
N GLY A 8 0.12 -18.95 -9.81
CA GLY A 8 -0.84 -19.86 -9.21
C GLY A 8 -0.57 -20.21 -7.75
N LEU A 9 0.04 -19.30 -6.99
CA LEU A 9 0.49 -19.58 -5.63
C LEU A 9 -0.70 -19.66 -4.67
N SER A 10 -0.86 -20.79 -4.01
CA SER A 10 -1.86 -20.94 -2.94
C SER A 10 -1.22 -21.50 -1.68
N LYS A 11 -1.76 -21.08 -0.53
CA LYS A 11 -1.35 -21.56 0.79
C LYS A 11 -2.56 -21.71 1.70
N PHE A 12 -2.66 -22.89 2.33
CA PHE A 12 -3.72 -23.21 3.25
C PHE A 12 -3.14 -23.45 4.66
N TYR A 13 -3.82 -22.91 5.66
CA TYR A 13 -3.60 -23.25 7.07
C TYR A 13 -4.90 -23.85 7.62
N LYS A 14 -4.98 -25.16 7.66
CA LYS A 14 -6.23 -25.89 7.95
C LYS A 14 -7.36 -25.38 7.01
N ASP A 15 -8.41 -24.77 7.58
CA ASP A 15 -9.57 -24.26 6.84
C ASP A 15 -9.38 -22.82 6.29
N VAL A 16 -8.25 -22.17 6.62
CA VAL A 16 -7.97 -20.79 6.19
C VAL A 16 -7.13 -20.78 4.93
N LYS A 17 -7.65 -20.18 3.86
CA LYS A 17 -6.95 -19.96 2.61
C LYS A 17 -6.16 -18.66 2.71
N ALA A 18 -4.92 -18.74 3.16
CA ALA A 18 -4.06 -17.56 3.35
C ALA A 18 -3.57 -16.96 2.03
N LEU A 19 -3.39 -17.79 0.98
CA LEU A 19 -3.16 -17.36 -0.40
C LEU A 19 -4.08 -18.17 -1.32
N ASP A 20 -4.73 -17.50 -2.25
CA ASP A 20 -5.68 -18.08 -3.19
C ASP A 20 -5.31 -17.73 -4.64
N ASN A 21 -4.59 -18.63 -5.28
CA ASN A 21 -4.22 -18.53 -6.71
C ASN A 21 -3.55 -17.19 -7.08
N VAL A 22 -2.58 -16.76 -6.26
CA VAL A 22 -1.88 -15.49 -6.43
C VAL A 22 -0.91 -15.59 -7.60
N SER A 23 -1.04 -14.66 -8.58
CA SER A 23 -0.16 -14.56 -9.73
C SER A 23 0.17 -13.11 -10.04
N PHE A 24 1.45 -12.80 -10.23
CA PHE A 24 1.94 -11.48 -10.67
C PHE A 24 3.38 -11.58 -11.17
N GLU A 25 3.78 -10.56 -11.93
CA GLU A 25 5.16 -10.34 -12.34
C GLU A 25 5.65 -8.96 -11.88
N PHE A 26 6.92 -8.85 -11.55
CA PHE A 26 7.55 -7.62 -11.11
C PHE A 26 8.93 -7.49 -11.74
N ASP A 27 9.19 -6.37 -12.45
CA ASP A 27 10.43 -6.16 -13.18
C ASP A 27 11.51 -5.54 -12.31
N GLN A 28 11.27 -4.34 -11.75
CA GLN A 28 12.25 -3.59 -10.97
C GLN A 28 11.61 -2.49 -10.11
N GLY A 29 12.39 -1.95 -9.18
CA GLY A 29 11.95 -0.86 -8.30
C GLY A 29 11.41 -1.36 -6.98
N ILE A 30 10.41 -0.70 -6.44
CA ILE A 30 9.78 -1.04 -5.16
C ILE A 30 8.32 -1.42 -5.39
N LEU A 31 7.97 -2.67 -5.10
CA LEU A 31 6.60 -3.18 -5.12
C LEU A 31 6.08 -3.34 -3.69
N SER A 32 5.02 -2.62 -3.35
CA SER A 32 4.36 -2.79 -2.06
C SER A 32 3.16 -3.71 -2.11
N PHE A 33 3.03 -4.57 -1.10
CA PHE A 33 1.81 -5.32 -0.80
C PHE A 33 1.04 -4.61 0.30
N LEU A 34 -0.13 -4.12 -0.03
CA LEU A 34 -1.02 -3.35 0.82
C LEU A 34 -2.33 -4.11 1.07
N GLY A 35 -2.87 -4.07 2.28
CA GLY A 35 -4.13 -4.70 2.63
C GLY A 35 -4.30 -4.87 4.14
N PRO A 36 -5.47 -5.27 4.62
CA PRO A 36 -5.75 -5.45 6.05
C PRO A 36 -4.87 -6.54 6.68
N SER A 37 -4.80 -6.54 8.01
CA SER A 37 -4.12 -7.60 8.75
C SER A 37 -4.75 -8.96 8.44
N GLY A 38 -3.91 -9.98 8.23
CA GLY A 38 -4.39 -11.34 7.93
C GLY A 38 -4.76 -11.60 6.46
N CYS A 39 -4.68 -10.64 5.54
CA CYS A 39 -5.02 -10.87 4.12
C CYS A 39 -3.98 -11.67 3.31
N GLY A 40 -2.87 -12.13 3.93
CA GLY A 40 -1.89 -13.02 3.26
C GLY A 40 -0.55 -12.39 2.87
N LYS A 41 -0.33 -11.09 3.04
CA LYS A 41 0.91 -10.37 2.62
C LYS A 41 2.20 -11.00 3.17
N THR A 42 2.29 -11.21 4.47
CA THR A 42 3.45 -11.83 5.11
C THR A 42 3.63 -13.28 4.68
N THR A 43 2.54 -14.02 4.49
CA THR A 43 2.59 -15.40 3.96
C THR A 43 3.16 -15.42 2.55
N LEU A 44 2.74 -14.51 1.68
CA LEU A 44 3.27 -14.36 0.33
C LEU A 44 4.77 -14.02 0.37
N LEU A 45 5.16 -13.03 1.19
CA LEU A 45 6.55 -12.62 1.33
C LEU A 45 7.44 -13.76 1.84
N ARG A 46 6.97 -14.53 2.85
CA ARG A 46 7.69 -15.70 3.39
C ARG A 46 7.76 -16.85 2.39
N SER A 47 6.73 -17.05 1.57
CA SER A 47 6.76 -18.05 0.48
C SER A 47 7.80 -17.68 -0.58
N ILE A 48 7.90 -16.41 -0.96
CA ILE A 48 8.94 -15.90 -1.87
C ILE A 48 10.33 -16.10 -1.25
N ALA A 49 10.46 -15.87 0.05
CA ALA A 49 11.70 -16.10 0.79
C ALA A 49 12.09 -17.58 0.91
N GLY A 50 11.15 -18.50 0.74
CA GLY A 50 11.31 -19.93 1.02
C GLY A 50 11.27 -20.30 2.50
N LEU A 51 10.78 -19.38 3.33
CA LEU A 51 10.54 -19.57 4.76
C LEU A 51 9.19 -20.27 5.00
N GLU A 52 8.30 -20.20 4.02
CA GLU A 52 7.02 -20.87 4.00
C GLU A 52 6.90 -21.67 2.70
N VAL A 53 6.42 -22.90 2.77
CA VAL A 53 6.21 -23.74 1.59
C VAL A 53 4.76 -23.56 1.15
N PRO A 54 4.50 -23.05 -0.08
CA PRO A 54 3.15 -22.99 -0.62
C PRO A 54 2.62 -24.40 -0.93
N ASP A 55 1.30 -24.53 -1.08
CA ASP A 55 0.66 -25.81 -1.40
C ASP A 55 0.52 -26.01 -2.91
N THR A 56 0.45 -24.91 -3.69
CA THR A 56 0.45 -24.94 -5.16
C THR A 56 1.27 -23.79 -5.74
N GLY A 57 1.57 -23.87 -7.03
CA GLY A 57 2.14 -22.78 -7.81
C GLY A 57 3.65 -22.80 -7.91
N SER A 58 4.18 -21.72 -8.49
CA SER A 58 5.61 -21.55 -8.73
C SER A 58 6.10 -20.14 -8.43
N ILE A 59 7.39 -20.01 -8.08
CA ILE A 59 8.09 -18.76 -7.82
C ILE A 59 9.42 -18.80 -8.56
N SER A 60 9.68 -17.79 -9.41
CA SER A 60 10.95 -17.59 -10.09
C SER A 60 11.55 -16.25 -9.71
N ILE A 61 12.87 -16.20 -9.42
CA ILE A 61 13.62 -14.97 -9.11
C ILE A 61 14.76 -14.87 -10.11
N ALA A 62 14.85 -13.75 -10.83
CA ALA A 62 15.85 -13.54 -11.89
C ALA A 62 15.96 -14.73 -12.84
N ASP A 63 14.83 -15.15 -13.41
CA ASP A 63 14.64 -16.25 -14.35
C ASP A 63 15.01 -17.65 -13.82
N LYS A 64 15.28 -17.77 -12.51
CA LYS A 64 15.56 -19.07 -11.87
C LYS A 64 14.38 -19.51 -11.03
N ILE A 65 13.86 -20.70 -11.28
CA ILE A 65 12.80 -21.30 -10.47
C ILE A 65 13.35 -21.54 -9.06
N GLN A 66 12.70 -20.94 -8.06
CA GLN A 66 13.03 -21.10 -6.65
C GLN A 66 12.07 -22.06 -5.94
N THR A 67 10.82 -22.06 -6.39
CA THR A 67 9.78 -22.98 -5.92
C THR A 67 8.97 -23.42 -7.13
N SER A 68 8.67 -24.73 -7.23
CA SER A 68 7.66 -25.27 -8.13
C SER A 68 7.11 -26.54 -7.48
N ILE A 69 5.88 -26.47 -6.99
CA ILE A 69 5.26 -27.60 -6.30
C ILE A 69 5.06 -28.78 -7.26
N GLU A 70 4.61 -28.47 -8.47
CA GLU A 70 4.42 -29.50 -9.52
C GLU A 70 5.71 -30.26 -9.87
N ARG A 71 6.86 -29.53 -9.90
CA ARG A 71 8.16 -30.12 -10.24
C ARG A 71 8.96 -30.60 -9.03
N GLY A 72 8.44 -30.45 -7.82
CA GLY A 72 9.14 -30.80 -6.58
C GLY A 72 10.38 -29.95 -6.30
N ILE A 73 10.45 -28.72 -6.85
CA ILE A 73 11.59 -27.81 -6.66
C ILE A 73 11.33 -26.91 -5.46
N LEU A 74 12.19 -27.00 -4.44
CA LEU A 74 12.14 -26.18 -3.23
C LEU A 74 13.56 -25.72 -2.87
N VAL A 75 13.99 -24.57 -3.42
CA VAL A 75 15.29 -23.97 -3.10
C VAL A 75 15.23 -23.39 -1.70
N PRO A 76 16.16 -23.77 -0.80
CA PRO A 76 16.15 -23.26 0.57
C PRO A 76 16.45 -21.77 0.62
N PRO A 77 15.98 -21.04 1.70
CA PRO A 77 16.10 -19.58 1.80
C PRO A 77 17.51 -19.03 1.58
N TYR A 78 18.52 -19.65 2.19
CA TYR A 78 19.91 -19.20 2.10
C TYR A 78 20.53 -19.30 0.70
N SER A 79 19.90 -20.01 -0.23
CA SER A 79 20.35 -20.18 -1.61
C SER A 79 19.57 -19.32 -2.62
N ARG A 80 18.54 -18.57 -2.19
CA ARG A 80 17.69 -17.78 -3.11
C ARG A 80 18.28 -16.43 -3.54
N ALA A 81 19.45 -16.06 -3.06
CA ALA A 81 20.11 -14.77 -3.34
C ALA A 81 19.20 -13.56 -3.04
N ILE A 82 18.41 -13.63 -1.98
CA ILE A 82 17.54 -12.57 -1.48
C ILE A 82 18.04 -12.03 -0.14
N GLY A 83 17.72 -10.76 0.16
CA GLY A 83 17.82 -10.20 1.51
C GLY A 83 16.45 -10.22 2.18
N PHE A 84 16.38 -10.40 3.49
CA PHE A 84 15.15 -10.35 4.25
C PHE A 84 15.30 -9.48 5.48
N VAL A 85 14.38 -8.54 5.68
CA VAL A 85 14.27 -7.70 6.87
C VAL A 85 12.94 -8.03 7.54
N PHE A 86 13.03 -8.59 8.75
CA PHE A 86 11.87 -8.96 9.55
C PHE A 86 11.28 -7.74 10.26
N GLN A 87 10.01 -7.80 10.59
CA GLN A 87 9.29 -6.78 11.36
C GLN A 87 9.97 -6.44 12.70
N SER A 88 10.49 -7.45 13.41
CA SER A 88 11.25 -7.28 14.67
C SER A 88 12.73 -6.97 14.46
N TYR A 89 13.17 -6.72 13.21
CA TYR A 89 14.57 -6.57 12.79
C TYR A 89 15.42 -7.83 12.98
N ALA A 90 15.06 -8.72 13.90
CA ALA A 90 15.74 -9.98 14.22
C ALA A 90 17.27 -9.82 14.37
N LEU A 91 17.70 -8.76 15.07
CA LEU A 91 19.12 -8.56 15.39
C LEU A 91 19.51 -9.49 16.53
N TRP A 92 20.74 -10.05 16.46
CA TRP A 92 21.31 -10.83 17.55
C TRP A 92 21.75 -9.89 18.67
N PRO A 93 21.09 -9.89 19.84
CA PRO A 93 21.35 -8.90 20.90
C PRO A 93 22.73 -9.02 21.55
N HIS A 94 23.32 -10.20 21.50
CA HIS A 94 24.65 -10.50 22.04
C HIS A 94 25.79 -10.23 21.06
N MET A 95 25.48 -9.79 19.84
CA MET A 95 26.45 -9.44 18.79
C MET A 95 26.52 -7.94 18.60
N THR A 96 27.69 -7.42 18.33
CA THR A 96 27.88 -6.02 17.92
C THR A 96 27.24 -5.74 16.57
N VAL A 97 27.09 -4.47 16.19
CA VAL A 97 26.64 -4.05 14.85
C VAL A 97 27.51 -4.69 13.77
N PHE A 98 28.85 -4.60 13.91
CA PHE A 98 29.77 -5.26 12.97
C PHE A 98 29.48 -6.76 12.84
N SER A 99 29.35 -7.46 13.95
CA SER A 99 29.14 -8.91 13.97
C SER A 99 27.79 -9.31 13.36
N ASN A 100 26.72 -8.52 13.61
CA ASN A 100 25.42 -8.71 12.98
C ASN A 100 25.49 -8.63 11.45
N VAL A 101 26.19 -7.61 10.91
CA VAL A 101 26.32 -7.42 9.46
C VAL A 101 27.30 -8.44 8.86
N ALA A 102 28.38 -8.78 9.57
CA ALA A 102 29.39 -9.75 9.12
C ALA A 102 28.89 -11.20 9.07
N PHE A 103 27.84 -11.54 9.81
CA PHE A 103 27.41 -12.92 10.04
C PHE A 103 27.23 -13.73 8.75
N GLY A 104 26.46 -13.20 7.81
CA GLY A 104 26.22 -13.89 6.54
C GLY A 104 27.48 -14.01 5.66
N LEU A 105 28.38 -13.04 5.72
CA LEU A 105 29.66 -13.08 5.00
C LEU A 105 30.57 -14.17 5.57
N LYS A 106 30.60 -14.32 6.90
CA LYS A 106 31.33 -15.42 7.59
C LYS A 106 30.80 -16.80 7.17
N LEU A 107 29.49 -16.98 7.11
CA LEU A 107 28.89 -18.22 6.64
C LEU A 107 29.28 -18.54 5.18
N ARG A 108 29.48 -17.52 4.34
CA ARG A 108 30.00 -17.65 2.96
C ARG A 108 31.51 -17.84 2.90
N LYS A 109 32.21 -18.01 4.04
CA LYS A 109 33.65 -18.23 4.16
C LYS A 109 34.50 -17.17 3.45
N LYS A 110 34.04 -15.89 3.50
CA LYS A 110 34.81 -14.76 2.98
C LYS A 110 36.04 -14.47 3.88
N SER A 111 37.13 -13.91 3.31
CA SER A 111 38.29 -13.53 4.08
C SER A 111 37.96 -12.40 5.08
N GLU A 112 38.75 -12.30 6.17
CA GLU A 112 38.56 -11.25 7.18
C GLU A 112 38.66 -9.85 6.59
N GLU A 113 39.59 -9.65 5.65
CA GLU A 113 39.76 -8.39 4.96
C GLU A 113 38.55 -8.02 4.11
N GLU A 114 38.02 -8.99 3.37
CA GLU A 114 36.83 -8.81 2.54
C GLU A 114 35.60 -8.52 3.42
N ILE A 115 35.46 -9.25 4.54
CA ILE A 115 34.39 -9.02 5.51
C ILE A 115 34.49 -7.60 6.08
N LYS A 116 35.66 -7.18 6.57
CA LYS A 116 35.87 -5.85 7.15
C LYS A 116 35.54 -4.76 6.13
N ARG A 117 36.09 -4.85 4.94
CA ARG A 117 35.82 -3.88 3.85
C ARG A 117 34.34 -3.78 3.53
N LYS A 118 33.66 -4.95 3.36
CA LYS A 118 32.26 -4.99 2.99
C LYS A 118 31.34 -4.50 4.08
N VAL A 119 31.58 -4.87 5.34
CA VAL A 119 30.82 -4.40 6.49
C VAL A 119 30.95 -2.89 6.64
N MET A 120 32.17 -2.35 6.60
CA MET A 120 32.41 -0.92 6.76
C MET A 120 31.73 -0.11 5.65
N SER A 121 31.89 -0.53 4.39
CA SER A 121 31.23 0.15 3.26
C SER A 121 29.70 0.08 3.34
N THR A 122 29.15 -1.02 3.85
CA THR A 122 27.70 -1.16 4.01
C THR A 122 27.18 -0.32 5.18
N LEU A 123 27.93 -0.25 6.30
CA LEU A 123 27.59 0.63 7.42
C LEU A 123 27.66 2.11 7.04
N ASP A 124 28.62 2.50 6.21
CA ASP A 124 28.68 3.84 5.62
C ASP A 124 27.45 4.13 4.77
N LEU A 125 27.09 3.20 3.90
CA LEU A 125 25.93 3.30 3.01
C LEU A 125 24.61 3.57 3.77
N VAL A 126 24.42 2.95 4.94
CA VAL A 126 23.24 3.11 5.79
C VAL A 126 23.39 4.20 6.87
N GLY A 127 24.49 4.96 6.87
CA GLY A 127 24.74 6.05 7.82
C GLY A 127 24.97 5.60 9.26
N LEU A 128 25.68 4.49 9.45
CA LEU A 128 26.02 3.92 10.76
C LEU A 128 27.54 3.91 11.05
N GLN A 129 28.32 4.76 10.39
CA GLN A 129 29.75 4.92 10.67
C GLN A 129 30.02 5.23 12.15
N GLY A 130 31.07 4.65 12.70
CA GLY A 130 31.48 4.83 14.09
C GLY A 130 30.61 4.14 15.12
N ARG A 131 29.71 3.22 14.67
CA ARG A 131 28.81 2.45 15.55
C ARG A 131 29.09 0.94 15.51
N GLU A 132 30.15 0.52 14.89
CA GLU A 132 30.50 -0.88 14.59
C GLU A 132 30.59 -1.75 15.84
N LEU A 133 31.07 -1.19 16.94
CA LEU A 133 31.28 -1.88 18.21
C LEU A 133 30.07 -1.83 19.15
N ARG A 134 29.01 -1.07 18.80
CA ARG A 134 27.82 -1.00 19.63
C ARG A 134 26.99 -2.28 19.53
N TYR A 135 26.24 -2.55 20.58
CA TYR A 135 25.24 -3.61 20.63
C TYR A 135 23.85 -3.06 20.25
N PRO A 136 22.92 -3.89 19.76
CA PRO A 136 21.56 -3.46 19.42
C PRO A 136 20.86 -2.67 20.52
N SER A 137 21.04 -3.05 21.79
CA SER A 137 20.46 -2.36 22.96
C SER A 137 20.93 -0.91 23.15
N GLN A 138 22.01 -0.52 22.49
CA GLN A 138 22.59 0.82 22.55
C GLN A 138 22.17 1.70 21.35
N LEU A 139 21.22 1.23 20.54
CA LEU A 139 20.77 1.87 19.32
C LEU A 139 19.30 2.26 19.41
N SER A 140 18.92 3.39 18.79
CA SER A 140 17.52 3.73 18.57
C SER A 140 16.86 2.73 17.59
N GLY A 141 15.51 2.67 17.57
CA GLY A 141 14.77 1.81 16.66
C GLY A 141 15.13 2.00 15.18
N GLY A 142 15.26 3.24 14.72
CA GLY A 142 15.69 3.53 13.35
C GLY A 142 17.14 3.09 13.07
N GLN A 143 18.05 3.16 14.07
CA GLN A 143 19.40 2.63 13.93
C GLN A 143 19.41 1.11 13.88
N GLN A 144 18.60 0.44 14.67
CA GLN A 144 18.44 -1.02 14.61
C GLN A 144 17.92 -1.48 13.25
N GLN A 145 16.93 -0.78 12.70
CA GLN A 145 16.42 -1.02 11.35
C GLN A 145 17.54 -0.89 10.30
N ARG A 146 18.34 0.16 10.36
CA ARG A 146 19.47 0.35 9.44
C ARG A 146 20.52 -0.76 9.57
N VAL A 147 20.74 -1.32 10.77
CA VAL A 147 21.59 -2.52 10.95
C VAL A 147 20.99 -3.74 10.27
N ALA A 148 19.68 -3.96 10.39
CA ALA A 148 18.99 -5.07 9.71
C ALA A 148 19.07 -4.94 8.18
N LEU A 149 18.91 -3.72 7.66
CA LEU A 149 19.11 -3.42 6.24
C LEU A 149 20.56 -3.69 5.82
N ALA A 150 21.55 -3.19 6.58
CA ALA A 150 22.97 -3.41 6.30
C ALA A 150 23.30 -4.91 6.27
N ARG A 151 22.80 -5.69 7.24
CA ARG A 151 22.96 -7.15 7.27
C ARG A 151 22.45 -7.83 6.00
N SER A 152 21.31 -7.39 5.49
CA SER A 152 20.73 -7.94 4.27
C SER A 152 21.49 -7.48 3.03
N LEU A 153 21.88 -6.21 2.93
CA LEU A 153 22.57 -5.61 1.79
C LEU A 153 24.04 -6.06 1.66
N ALA A 154 24.72 -6.39 2.78
CA ALA A 154 26.09 -6.85 2.77
C ALA A 154 26.31 -8.12 1.92
N LEU A 155 25.26 -8.91 1.73
CA LEU A 155 25.27 -10.12 0.92
C LEU A 155 25.03 -9.87 -0.58
N GLU A 156 24.84 -8.63 -1.00
CA GLU A 156 24.53 -8.21 -2.38
C GLU A 156 23.39 -9.02 -3.00
N PRO A 157 22.20 -9.00 -2.37
CA PRO A 157 21.07 -9.74 -2.88
C PRO A 157 20.54 -9.13 -4.20
N ARG A 158 19.84 -9.92 -5.01
CA ARG A 158 19.15 -9.44 -6.21
C ARG A 158 17.82 -8.78 -5.91
N LEU A 159 17.18 -9.20 -4.81
CA LEU A 159 15.88 -8.73 -4.34
C LEU A 159 15.92 -8.63 -2.82
N ILE A 160 15.38 -7.53 -2.27
CA ILE A 160 15.21 -7.39 -0.82
C ILE A 160 13.73 -7.50 -0.46
N LEU A 161 13.44 -8.25 0.59
CA LEU A 161 12.10 -8.47 1.14
C LEU A 161 12.00 -7.77 2.48
N LEU A 162 11.02 -6.89 2.63
CA LEU A 162 10.82 -6.03 3.79
C LEU A 162 9.43 -6.31 4.40
N ASP A 163 9.40 -6.99 5.54
CA ASP A 163 8.18 -7.35 6.25
C ASP A 163 7.86 -6.30 7.32
N GLU A 164 6.98 -5.35 7.02
CA GLU A 164 6.58 -4.21 7.88
C GLU A 164 7.78 -3.51 8.56
N PRO A 165 8.79 -3.06 7.81
CA PRO A 165 10.07 -2.65 8.39
C PRO A 165 10.00 -1.38 9.24
N LEU A 166 8.92 -0.59 9.15
CA LEU A 166 8.74 0.67 9.88
C LEU A 166 7.73 0.58 11.02
N SER A 167 7.06 -0.57 11.21
CA SER A 167 5.94 -0.71 12.15
C SER A 167 6.32 -0.46 13.62
N ASN A 168 7.58 -0.70 14.01
CA ASN A 168 8.08 -0.53 15.37
C ASN A 168 8.62 0.86 15.69
N LEU A 169 8.45 1.83 14.78
CA LEU A 169 8.89 3.22 14.94
C LEU A 169 7.71 4.12 15.33
N ASP A 170 8.01 5.18 16.10
CA ASP A 170 7.05 6.26 16.34
C ASP A 170 6.72 6.99 15.03
N ALA A 171 5.60 7.73 15.01
CA ALA A 171 5.04 8.31 13.79
C ALA A 171 6.02 9.29 13.09
N LYS A 172 6.72 10.13 13.87
CA LYS A 172 7.66 11.12 13.32
C LYS A 172 8.88 10.44 12.70
N LEU A 173 9.48 9.50 13.43
CA LEU A 173 10.65 8.75 12.95
C LEU A 173 10.27 7.87 11.75
N ARG A 174 9.06 7.33 11.72
CA ARG A 174 8.55 6.53 10.59
C ARG A 174 8.49 7.36 9.31
N GLU A 175 8.01 8.60 9.37
CA GLU A 175 7.95 9.50 8.23
C GLU A 175 9.34 9.82 7.66
N GLU A 176 10.31 10.15 8.54
CA GLU A 176 11.70 10.38 8.16
C GLU A 176 12.33 9.14 7.52
N MET A 177 12.17 7.98 8.18
CA MET A 177 12.75 6.71 7.73
C MET A 177 12.15 6.20 6.42
N ARG A 178 10.87 6.51 6.13
CA ARG A 178 10.20 6.19 4.86
C ARG A 178 10.94 6.81 3.68
N VAL A 179 11.24 8.10 3.76
CA VAL A 179 11.95 8.83 2.70
C VAL A 179 13.40 8.33 2.55
N GLU A 180 14.07 8.08 3.67
CA GLU A 180 15.45 7.57 3.66
C GLU A 180 15.54 6.17 3.06
N LEU A 181 14.63 5.27 3.42
CA LEU A 181 14.58 3.90 2.90
C LEU A 181 14.39 3.89 1.38
N LYS A 182 13.46 4.70 0.86
CA LYS A 182 13.26 4.86 -0.59
C LYS A 182 14.55 5.32 -1.28
N LYS A 183 15.20 6.37 -0.73
CA LYS A 183 16.46 6.89 -1.26
C LYS A 183 17.58 5.83 -1.23
N LEU A 184 17.68 5.06 -0.14
CA LEU A 184 18.67 4.02 0.01
C LEU A 184 18.48 2.90 -1.04
N ILE A 185 17.26 2.37 -1.18
CA ILE A 185 16.94 1.31 -2.16
C ILE A 185 17.28 1.79 -3.58
N LYS A 186 16.87 3.03 -3.94
CA LYS A 186 17.20 3.63 -5.25
C LYS A 186 18.71 3.86 -5.44
N LYS A 187 19.42 4.30 -4.42
CA LYS A 187 20.88 4.51 -4.46
C LYS A 187 21.65 3.20 -4.68
N VAL A 188 21.19 2.12 -4.06
CA VAL A 188 21.77 0.77 -4.23
C VAL A 188 21.40 0.17 -5.58
N GLY A 189 20.29 0.58 -6.20
CA GLY A 189 19.79 0.04 -7.47
C GLY A 189 19.24 -1.38 -7.33
N ILE A 190 18.73 -1.74 -6.15
CA ILE A 190 18.15 -3.06 -5.87
C ILE A 190 16.63 -3.01 -5.96
N SER A 191 16.01 -4.10 -6.40
CA SER A 191 14.56 -4.25 -6.32
C SER A 191 14.11 -4.66 -4.92
N ALA A 192 12.93 -4.17 -4.49
CA ALA A 192 12.39 -4.44 -3.17
C ALA A 192 10.92 -4.86 -3.21
N LEU A 193 10.56 -5.85 -2.39
CA LEU A 193 9.17 -6.11 -2.01
C LEU A 193 8.96 -5.56 -0.61
N TYR A 194 7.92 -4.77 -0.45
CA TYR A 194 7.60 -4.07 0.78
C TYR A 194 6.20 -4.45 1.27
N VAL A 195 6.09 -5.05 2.43
CA VAL A 195 4.80 -5.36 3.06
C VAL A 195 4.45 -4.28 4.06
N THR A 196 3.26 -3.74 3.98
CA THR A 196 2.71 -2.78 4.94
C THR A 196 1.18 -2.86 4.99
N HIS A 197 0.61 -2.38 6.09
CA HIS A 197 -0.81 -2.07 6.21
C HIS A 197 -1.08 -0.55 6.18
N ASP A 198 -0.01 0.26 6.13
CA ASP A 198 -0.07 1.72 6.08
C ASP A 198 -0.10 2.19 4.63
N GLN A 199 -1.17 2.93 4.27
CA GLN A 199 -1.39 3.43 2.91
C GLN A 199 -0.35 4.50 2.53
N ASP A 200 -0.02 5.39 3.48
CA ASP A 200 0.94 6.47 3.25
C ASP A 200 2.34 5.90 2.98
N GLU A 201 2.70 4.80 3.67
CA GLU A 201 3.94 4.08 3.38
C GLU A 201 3.92 3.52 1.96
N ALA A 202 2.89 2.75 1.62
CA ALA A 202 2.78 2.11 0.31
C ALA A 202 2.86 3.14 -0.82
N PHE A 203 2.13 4.24 -0.72
CA PHE A 203 2.04 5.24 -1.78
C PHE A 203 3.30 6.12 -1.90
N THR A 204 3.96 6.41 -0.77
CA THR A 204 5.17 7.23 -0.78
C THR A 204 6.40 6.47 -1.25
N ILE A 205 6.54 5.20 -0.84
CA ILE A 205 7.75 4.42 -1.10
C ILE A 205 7.73 3.80 -2.50
N SER A 206 6.59 3.30 -2.96
CA SER A 206 6.52 2.34 -4.05
C SER A 206 6.55 2.98 -5.44
N ASP A 207 7.02 2.18 -6.39
CA ASP A 207 6.86 2.42 -7.82
C ASP A 207 5.58 1.69 -8.32
N ALA A 208 5.19 0.58 -7.65
CA ALA A 208 3.93 -0.13 -7.88
C ALA A 208 3.36 -0.68 -6.56
N VAL A 209 2.05 -0.88 -6.52
CA VAL A 209 1.30 -1.38 -5.35
C VAL A 209 0.40 -2.54 -5.77
N VAL A 210 0.39 -3.57 -4.97
CA VAL A 210 -0.56 -4.68 -5.02
C VAL A 210 -1.50 -4.56 -3.83
N VAL A 211 -2.80 -4.43 -4.06
CA VAL A 211 -3.80 -4.48 -3.00
C VAL A 211 -4.32 -5.90 -2.85
N MET A 212 -4.23 -6.41 -1.63
CA MET A 212 -4.65 -7.78 -1.29
C MET A 212 -5.80 -7.76 -0.29
N ASP A 213 -6.72 -8.71 -0.48
CA ASP A 213 -7.74 -9.06 0.51
C ASP A 213 -8.12 -10.55 0.39
N GLY A 214 -8.43 -11.20 1.52
CA GLY A 214 -8.85 -12.60 1.56
C GLY A 214 -7.91 -13.57 0.83
N GLY A 215 -6.60 -13.34 0.85
CA GLY A 215 -5.60 -14.17 0.18
C GLY A 215 -5.45 -13.93 -1.33
N LYS A 216 -6.18 -12.95 -1.89
CA LYS A 216 -6.19 -12.64 -3.33
C LYS A 216 -5.57 -11.29 -3.64
N ILE A 217 -5.04 -11.13 -4.83
CA ILE A 217 -4.73 -9.82 -5.41
C ILE A 217 -6.02 -9.25 -6.01
N LEU A 218 -6.44 -8.10 -5.52
CA LEU A 218 -7.61 -7.40 -6.04
C LEU A 218 -7.26 -6.39 -7.13
N GLN A 219 -6.09 -5.74 -6.98
CA GLN A 219 -5.59 -4.80 -7.98
C GLN A 219 -4.07 -4.70 -7.89
N TYR A 220 -3.44 -4.50 -9.03
CA TYR A 220 -2.01 -4.21 -9.21
C TYR A 220 -1.87 -3.00 -10.14
N GLY A 221 -1.10 -2.00 -9.74
CA GLY A 221 -0.90 -0.78 -10.52
C GLY A 221 0.03 0.20 -9.82
N THR A 222 0.23 1.36 -10.44
CA THR A 222 0.91 2.48 -9.80
C THR A 222 0.08 3.03 -8.63
N PRO A 223 0.69 3.76 -7.65
CA PRO A 223 -0.07 4.44 -6.59
C PRO A 223 -1.22 5.30 -7.12
N ASP A 224 -1.00 6.03 -8.23
CA ASP A 224 -2.00 6.85 -8.88
C ASP A 224 -3.18 6.03 -9.42
N GLU A 225 -2.92 4.92 -10.11
CA GLU A 225 -3.96 4.03 -10.63
C GLU A 225 -4.79 3.38 -9.51
N ILE A 226 -4.13 2.96 -8.42
CA ILE A 226 -4.83 2.36 -7.27
C ILE A 226 -5.77 3.38 -6.60
N TYR A 227 -5.34 4.64 -6.47
CA TYR A 227 -6.13 5.69 -5.84
C TYR A 227 -7.23 6.23 -6.75
N ASN A 228 -6.88 6.62 -7.99
CA ASN A 228 -7.77 7.35 -8.89
C ASN A 228 -8.63 6.42 -9.78
N ARG A 229 -8.20 5.16 -9.98
CA ARG A 229 -8.89 4.19 -10.85
C ARG A 229 -9.07 2.84 -10.16
N PRO A 230 -9.76 2.79 -9.01
CA PRO A 230 -9.99 1.55 -8.32
C PRO A 230 -10.87 0.62 -9.18
N LEU A 231 -10.44 -0.65 -9.28
CA LEU A 231 -11.15 -1.68 -10.06
C LEU A 231 -12.08 -2.55 -9.21
N HIS A 232 -12.00 -2.41 -7.89
CA HIS A 232 -12.79 -3.20 -6.95
C HIS A 232 -13.33 -2.30 -5.83
N PRO A 233 -14.59 -2.46 -5.39
CA PRO A 233 -15.19 -1.65 -4.33
C PRO A 233 -14.36 -1.66 -3.03
N PHE A 234 -13.81 -2.81 -2.67
CA PHE A 234 -12.91 -2.93 -1.52
C PHE A 234 -11.67 -2.02 -1.67
N VAL A 235 -11.04 -2.02 -2.85
CA VAL A 235 -9.85 -1.17 -3.09
C VAL A 235 -10.22 0.30 -2.92
N ALA A 236 -11.35 0.71 -3.49
CA ALA A 236 -11.87 2.08 -3.37
C ALA A 236 -12.11 2.51 -1.93
N ALA A 237 -12.72 1.63 -1.13
CA ALA A 237 -13.02 1.89 0.29
C ALA A 237 -11.77 1.81 1.18
N PHE A 238 -10.87 0.86 0.88
CA PHE A 238 -9.68 0.63 1.68
C PHE A 238 -8.61 1.68 1.45
N VAL A 239 -8.51 2.23 0.23
CA VAL A 239 -7.50 3.20 -0.16
C VAL A 239 -8.04 4.62 -0.11
N GLY A 240 -7.53 5.42 0.80
CA GLY A 240 -7.96 6.81 1.02
C GLY A 240 -9.35 6.90 1.66
N HIS A 241 -9.85 8.12 1.74
CA HIS A 241 -11.19 8.40 2.27
C HIS A 241 -12.21 8.42 1.12
N ALA A 242 -13.06 7.41 1.04
CA ALA A 242 -14.08 7.33 0.01
C ALA A 242 -15.45 6.94 0.58
N ALA A 243 -16.50 7.56 0.08
CA ALA A 243 -17.86 7.10 0.24
C ALA A 243 -18.24 6.21 -0.95
N LEU A 244 -18.90 5.08 -0.66
CA LEU A 244 -19.45 4.19 -1.67
C LEU A 244 -20.97 4.24 -1.60
N VAL A 245 -21.59 4.50 -2.74
CA VAL A 245 -23.05 4.47 -2.91
C VAL A 245 -23.43 3.61 -4.11
N ASP A 246 -24.62 3.04 -4.05
CA ASP A 246 -25.15 2.28 -5.18
C ASP A 246 -25.65 3.23 -6.27
N GLY A 247 -25.38 2.87 -7.52
CA GLY A 247 -25.79 3.64 -8.66
C GLY A 247 -26.17 2.77 -9.85
N ARG A 248 -26.80 3.42 -10.85
CA ARG A 248 -27.10 2.82 -12.13
C ARG A 248 -26.69 3.76 -13.26
N VAL A 249 -25.96 3.24 -14.22
CA VAL A 249 -25.53 4.00 -15.39
C VAL A 249 -26.75 4.32 -16.25
N VAL A 250 -27.05 5.59 -16.44
CA VAL A 250 -28.17 6.08 -17.25
C VAL A 250 -27.76 6.17 -18.70
N ARG A 251 -26.63 6.83 -18.99
CA ARG A 251 -26.11 7.03 -20.35
C ARG A 251 -24.61 7.31 -20.34
N ILE A 252 -23.98 7.16 -21.48
CA ILE A 252 -22.58 7.43 -21.71
C ILE A 252 -22.49 8.52 -22.78
N GLU A 253 -21.68 9.57 -22.53
CA GLU A 253 -21.47 10.70 -23.42
C GLU A 253 -19.96 10.96 -23.56
N GLY A 254 -19.35 10.43 -24.62
CA GLY A 254 -17.90 10.52 -24.83
C GLY A 254 -17.13 9.88 -23.68
N ASP A 255 -16.26 10.65 -23.01
CA ASP A 255 -15.46 10.21 -21.89
C ASP A 255 -16.20 10.30 -20.54
N ASN A 256 -17.48 10.71 -20.54
CA ASN A 256 -18.26 10.82 -19.32
C ASN A 256 -19.39 9.78 -19.29
N CYS A 257 -19.83 9.41 -18.09
CA CYS A 257 -21.07 8.69 -17.88
C CYS A 257 -21.95 9.40 -16.85
N LEU A 258 -23.27 9.36 -17.09
CA LEU A 258 -24.29 9.84 -16.16
C LEU A 258 -24.77 8.65 -15.33
N VAL A 259 -24.69 8.76 -14.02
CA VAL A 259 -25.04 7.70 -13.08
C VAL A 259 -26.12 8.20 -12.12
N ASN A 260 -27.28 7.54 -12.12
CA ASN A 260 -28.33 7.80 -11.16
C ASN A 260 -27.99 7.16 -9.81
N VAL A 261 -28.10 7.93 -8.73
CA VAL A 261 -27.84 7.50 -7.34
C VAL A 261 -29.12 7.59 -6.52
N PRO A 262 -29.83 6.47 -6.31
CA PRO A 262 -31.08 6.46 -5.58
C PRO A 262 -30.96 7.03 -4.16
N ASP A 263 -29.88 6.72 -3.46
CA ASP A 263 -29.60 7.18 -2.09
C ASP A 263 -29.46 8.71 -1.99
N PHE A 264 -29.17 9.41 -3.08
CA PHE A 264 -29.09 10.87 -3.15
C PHE A 264 -30.36 11.48 -3.76
N ASN A 265 -31.54 11.00 -3.32
CA ASN A 265 -32.85 11.41 -3.85
C ASN A 265 -33.00 11.17 -5.37
N GLY A 266 -32.31 10.16 -5.90
CA GLY A 266 -32.30 9.88 -7.33
C GLY A 266 -31.54 10.90 -8.18
N ALA A 267 -30.59 11.63 -7.59
CA ALA A 267 -29.76 12.57 -8.33
C ALA A 267 -28.90 11.85 -9.37
N ASP A 268 -28.72 12.51 -10.50
CA ASP A 268 -27.82 12.08 -11.56
C ASP A 268 -26.45 12.73 -11.38
N LEU A 269 -25.40 11.92 -11.28
CA LEU A 269 -24.02 12.36 -11.15
C LEU A 269 -23.25 12.13 -12.47
N ILE A 270 -22.46 13.12 -12.86
CA ILE A 270 -21.54 13.02 -13.99
C ILE A 270 -20.20 12.53 -13.45
N SER A 271 -19.64 11.47 -14.03
CA SER A 271 -18.33 10.94 -13.74
C SER A 271 -17.55 10.67 -15.03
N LEU A 272 -16.25 10.40 -14.91
CA LEU A 272 -15.50 9.82 -16.01
C LEU A 272 -15.98 8.39 -16.27
N ALA A 273 -16.16 8.04 -17.53
CA ALA A 273 -16.61 6.70 -17.92
C ALA A 273 -15.48 5.67 -17.71
N PRO A 274 -15.74 4.54 -17.04
CA PRO A 274 -14.79 3.44 -17.00
C PRO A 274 -14.62 2.81 -18.39
N LYS A 275 -13.51 2.09 -18.61
CA LYS A 275 -13.19 1.48 -19.93
C LYS A 275 -14.26 0.50 -20.43
N VAL A 276 -14.94 -0.17 -19.50
CA VAL A 276 -15.99 -1.15 -19.80
C VAL A 276 -17.20 -0.77 -18.99
N VAL A 277 -18.21 -0.20 -19.64
CA VAL A 277 -19.48 0.22 -19.04
C VAL A 277 -20.56 0.29 -20.11
N ALA A 278 -21.79 -0.05 -19.74
CA ALA A 278 -22.96 0.09 -20.60
C ALA A 278 -24.10 0.81 -19.87
N ALA A 279 -24.98 1.46 -20.64
CA ALA A 279 -26.20 2.03 -20.08
C ALA A 279 -27.07 0.91 -19.49
N GLY A 280 -27.56 1.13 -18.28
CA GLY A 280 -28.33 0.17 -17.52
C GLY A 280 -27.52 -0.68 -16.52
N ASP A 281 -26.17 -0.62 -16.58
CA ASP A 281 -25.32 -1.34 -15.62
C ASP A 281 -25.55 -0.86 -14.19
N THR A 282 -25.57 -1.81 -13.25
CA THR A 282 -25.47 -1.51 -11.82
C THR A 282 -24.00 -1.27 -11.45
N CYS A 283 -23.79 -0.31 -10.56
CA CYS A 283 -22.43 0.07 -10.19
C CYS A 283 -22.32 0.55 -8.74
N LYS A 284 -21.09 0.54 -8.23
CA LYS A 284 -20.71 1.35 -7.06
C LYS A 284 -20.12 2.66 -7.54
N VAL A 285 -20.67 3.75 -7.04
CA VAL A 285 -20.13 5.10 -7.22
C VAL A 285 -19.22 5.39 -6.05
N VAL A 286 -17.96 5.68 -6.35
CA VAL A 286 -16.91 5.99 -5.38
C VAL A 286 -16.70 7.51 -5.38
N ILE A 287 -16.87 8.15 -4.25
CA ILE A 287 -16.69 9.59 -4.08
C ILE A 287 -15.54 9.83 -3.11
N ARG A 288 -14.47 10.51 -3.59
CA ARG A 288 -13.33 10.90 -2.73
C ARG A 288 -13.74 12.04 -1.81
N THR A 289 -13.89 11.75 -0.52
CA THR A 289 -14.48 12.68 0.46
C THR A 289 -13.58 13.88 0.78
N THR A 290 -12.29 13.80 0.50
CA THR A 290 -11.32 14.89 0.61
C THR A 290 -11.37 15.89 -0.55
N GLU A 291 -12.03 15.53 -1.65
CA GLU A 291 -12.13 16.34 -2.87
C GLU A 291 -13.51 16.99 -3.02
N VAL A 292 -14.41 16.68 -2.11
CA VAL A 292 -15.75 17.25 -2.05
C VAL A 292 -15.71 18.67 -1.49
N LYS A 293 -16.41 19.61 -2.14
CA LYS A 293 -16.51 20.99 -1.71
C LYS A 293 -17.85 21.26 -1.01
N LEU A 294 -17.85 22.10 0.00
CA LEU A 294 -19.03 22.51 0.75
C LEU A 294 -19.27 24.01 0.60
N SER A 295 -20.55 24.42 0.50
CA SER A 295 -20.98 25.81 0.46
C SER A 295 -22.33 25.98 1.16
N HIS A 296 -22.57 27.14 1.80
CA HIS A 296 -23.91 27.51 2.30
C HIS A 296 -24.76 28.20 1.24
N ASP A 297 -24.12 28.98 0.39
CA ASP A 297 -24.79 29.85 -0.56
C ASP A 297 -25.01 29.20 -1.93
N GLY A 298 -24.62 27.91 -2.05
CA GLY A 298 -24.62 27.17 -3.30
C GLY A 298 -23.32 27.34 -4.08
N PHE A 299 -23.33 26.93 -5.35
CA PHE A 299 -22.21 26.98 -6.27
C PHE A 299 -22.61 27.72 -7.54
N PRO A 300 -21.65 28.31 -8.28
CA PRO A 300 -21.94 28.97 -9.56
C PRO A 300 -22.63 28.01 -10.57
N GLU A 301 -23.41 28.58 -11.48
CA GLU A 301 -24.04 27.85 -12.56
C GLU A 301 -22.96 27.13 -13.43
N GLY A 302 -23.22 25.88 -13.81
CA GLY A 302 -22.25 25.05 -14.54
C GLY A 302 -21.27 24.29 -13.67
N THR A 303 -21.35 24.37 -12.33
CA THR A 303 -20.55 23.53 -11.41
C THR A 303 -21.05 22.08 -11.46
N ASP A 304 -20.12 21.13 -11.58
CA ASP A 304 -20.45 19.71 -11.64
C ASP A 304 -21.08 19.19 -10.32
N ASN A 305 -22.04 18.28 -10.47
CA ASN A 305 -22.58 17.45 -9.40
C ASN A 305 -22.89 18.21 -8.10
N VAL A 306 -23.70 19.27 -8.21
CA VAL A 306 -24.16 20.03 -7.05
C VAL A 306 -25.36 19.33 -6.43
N LEU A 307 -25.26 18.98 -5.15
CA LEU A 307 -26.30 18.32 -4.35
C LEU A 307 -26.66 19.20 -3.16
N GLU A 308 -27.92 19.22 -2.83
CA GLU A 308 -28.43 19.85 -1.59
C GLU A 308 -28.47 18.81 -0.47
N GLY A 309 -27.99 19.17 0.71
CA GLY A 309 -27.97 18.32 1.88
C GLY A 309 -28.16 19.10 3.18
N LEU A 310 -28.23 18.36 4.27
CA LEU A 310 -28.36 18.88 5.63
C LEU A 310 -27.08 18.52 6.42
N MET A 311 -26.38 19.52 6.95
CA MET A 311 -25.22 19.28 7.80
C MET A 311 -25.71 18.76 9.17
N THR A 312 -25.31 17.52 9.53
CA THR A 312 -25.74 16.84 10.76
C THR A 312 -24.72 16.99 11.88
N SER A 313 -23.43 16.96 11.56
CA SER A 313 -22.37 17.16 12.55
C SER A 313 -21.07 17.65 11.94
N ARG A 314 -20.18 18.10 12.81
CA ARG A 314 -18.83 18.54 12.48
C ARG A 314 -17.86 18.03 13.53
N GLU A 315 -16.83 17.32 13.11
CA GLU A 315 -15.80 16.78 13.99
C GLU A 315 -14.42 17.34 13.62
N TYR A 316 -13.79 18.04 14.57
CA TYR A 316 -12.46 18.60 14.37
C TYR A 316 -11.37 17.58 14.72
N ARG A 317 -10.48 17.31 13.78
CA ARG A 317 -9.40 16.32 13.88
C ARG A 317 -8.00 16.95 13.73
N GLY A 318 -7.77 18.07 14.41
CA GLY A 318 -6.50 18.79 14.32
C GLY A 318 -6.36 19.62 13.04
N GLY A 319 -5.64 19.16 12.05
CA GLY A 319 -5.46 19.83 10.74
C GLY A 319 -6.64 19.68 9.80
N LEU A 320 -7.52 18.71 10.05
CA LEU A 320 -8.68 18.36 9.24
C LEU A 320 -9.97 18.53 10.01
N THR A 321 -11.07 18.70 9.29
CA THR A 321 -12.43 18.70 9.83
C THR A 321 -13.30 17.77 8.99
N ASP A 322 -13.96 16.82 9.64
CA ASP A 322 -14.96 15.99 9.03
C ASP A 322 -16.33 16.62 9.21
N HIS A 323 -17.03 16.82 8.11
CA HIS A 323 -18.40 17.33 8.05
C HIS A 323 -19.31 16.19 7.62
N ARG A 324 -20.35 15.88 8.41
CA ARG A 324 -21.37 14.90 8.05
C ARG A 324 -22.52 15.62 7.39
N VAL A 325 -22.84 15.25 6.17
CA VAL A 325 -23.91 15.86 5.37
C VAL A 325 -24.90 14.78 4.95
N GLN A 326 -26.12 14.89 5.41
CA GLN A 326 -27.22 14.02 4.98
C GLN A 326 -27.72 14.46 3.61
N ILE A 327 -27.61 13.59 2.60
CA ILE A 327 -28.14 13.79 1.24
C ILE A 327 -29.08 12.64 0.96
N GLY A 328 -30.37 12.93 0.85
CA GLY A 328 -31.37 11.86 0.72
C GLY A 328 -31.35 10.87 1.89
N SER A 329 -31.22 9.59 1.59
CA SER A 329 -31.13 8.51 2.58
C SER A 329 -29.72 8.25 3.10
N LYS A 330 -28.69 8.87 2.50
CA LYS A 330 -27.27 8.58 2.80
C LYS A 330 -26.58 9.74 3.48
N GLU A 331 -25.75 9.42 4.48
CA GLU A 331 -24.82 10.38 5.07
C GLU A 331 -23.46 10.34 4.32
N LEU A 332 -23.01 11.50 3.86
CA LEU A 332 -21.71 11.70 3.24
C LEU A 332 -20.76 12.40 4.24
N VAL A 333 -19.62 11.81 4.50
CA VAL A 333 -18.57 12.44 5.30
C VAL A 333 -17.66 13.23 4.37
N VAL A 334 -17.57 14.53 4.53
CA VAL A 334 -16.71 15.42 3.74
C VAL A 334 -15.56 15.90 4.61
N THR A 335 -14.33 15.59 4.21
CA THR A 335 -13.12 15.99 4.94
C THR A 335 -12.53 17.25 4.32
N SER A 336 -12.40 18.33 5.11
CA SER A 336 -11.83 19.59 4.68
C SER A 336 -10.62 20.00 5.52
N HIS A 337 -9.69 20.77 4.95
CA HIS A 337 -8.62 21.41 5.70
C HIS A 337 -9.16 22.56 6.55
N LYS A 338 -8.51 22.84 7.69
CA LYS A 338 -8.90 23.87 8.67
C LYS A 338 -9.12 25.29 8.09
N LEU A 339 -8.57 25.57 6.91
CA LEU A 339 -8.67 26.88 6.23
C LEU A 339 -9.98 27.06 5.43
N CYS A 340 -10.87 26.06 5.39
CA CYS A 340 -12.18 26.24 4.79
C CYS A 340 -12.97 27.26 5.62
N PRO A 341 -13.50 28.36 5.02
CA PRO A 341 -14.22 29.39 5.74
C PRO A 341 -15.33 28.78 6.60
N MET A 342 -15.49 29.28 7.79
CA MET A 342 -16.37 28.71 8.82
C MET A 342 -17.80 28.50 8.27
N ILE A 343 -18.08 27.26 7.92
CA ILE A 343 -19.47 26.81 7.88
C ILE A 343 -19.94 26.80 9.34
N ARG A 344 -20.66 27.83 9.76
CA ARG A 344 -21.22 27.88 11.10
C ARG A 344 -22.34 26.84 11.16
N VAL A 345 -22.14 25.79 11.93
CA VAL A 345 -23.24 24.94 12.38
C VAL A 345 -23.95 25.75 13.46
N ASN A 346 -24.95 26.53 13.08
CA ASN A 346 -25.95 27.02 14.06
C ASN A 346 -26.75 25.77 14.44
N GLY A 347 -26.94 25.53 15.71
CA GLY A 347 -27.42 24.31 16.38
C GLY A 347 -28.63 23.53 15.82
N ASP A 348 -29.22 23.92 14.70
CA ASP A 348 -30.24 23.18 13.96
C ASP A 348 -29.74 22.98 12.53
N GLY A 349 -29.40 21.75 12.18
CA GLY A 349 -28.91 21.24 10.91
C GLY A 349 -29.07 22.18 9.71
N GLY A 350 -28.01 22.92 9.38
CA GLY A 350 -28.09 23.97 8.36
C GLY A 350 -28.09 23.36 6.96
N LYS A 351 -28.97 23.91 6.09
CA LYS A 351 -28.94 23.62 4.66
C LYS A 351 -27.52 23.87 4.14
N THR A 352 -26.96 22.93 3.41
CA THR A 352 -25.64 23.02 2.81
C THR A 352 -25.67 22.44 1.41
N PHE A 353 -24.78 22.92 0.56
CA PHE A 353 -24.59 22.40 -0.79
C PHE A 353 -23.25 21.67 -0.87
N VAL A 354 -23.26 20.56 -1.60
CA VAL A 354 -22.11 19.71 -1.84
C VAL A 354 -21.81 19.73 -3.34
N SER A 355 -20.59 20.03 -3.72
CA SER A 355 -20.15 19.89 -5.11
C SER A 355 -19.06 18.82 -5.21
N ILE A 356 -19.19 17.96 -6.20
CA ILE A 356 -18.27 16.85 -6.45
C ILE A 356 -17.76 16.98 -7.89
N ASP A 357 -16.47 17.22 -8.05
CA ASP A 357 -15.87 17.26 -9.40
C ASP A 357 -16.02 15.87 -10.06
N ARG A 358 -16.32 15.86 -11.36
CA ARG A 358 -16.50 14.61 -12.13
C ARG A 358 -15.25 13.71 -12.09
N SER A 359 -14.06 14.29 -11.98
CA SER A 359 -12.79 13.57 -11.87
C SER A 359 -12.58 12.90 -10.50
N SER A 360 -13.31 13.37 -9.47
CA SER A 360 -13.28 12.83 -8.09
C SER A 360 -14.30 11.70 -7.88
N ILE A 361 -15.04 11.34 -8.92
CA ILE A 361 -15.99 10.24 -8.92
C ILE A 361 -15.44 9.10 -9.80
N SER A 362 -15.38 7.92 -9.24
CA SER A 362 -15.07 6.69 -9.99
C SER A 362 -16.28 5.76 -9.98
N VAL A 363 -16.52 5.08 -11.10
CA VAL A 363 -17.62 4.13 -11.26
C VAL A 363 -17.06 2.73 -11.41
N ILE A 364 -17.51 1.81 -10.56
CA ILE A 364 -17.12 0.40 -10.59
C ILE A 364 -18.35 -0.42 -10.91
N VAL A 365 -18.42 -1.00 -12.11
CA VAL A 365 -19.50 -1.86 -12.53
C VAL A 365 -19.53 -3.12 -11.68
N THR A 366 -20.70 -3.48 -11.16
CA THR A 366 -20.92 -4.69 -10.36
C THR A 366 -21.77 -5.66 -11.15
N HIS A 367 -21.17 -6.77 -11.55
CA HIS A 367 -21.86 -7.86 -12.26
C HIS A 367 -22.48 -8.87 -11.31
#